data_edb93fdcf443b4dc814f526022fefb27
#
_entry.id   edb93fdcf443b4dc814f526022fefb27
#
_cell.length_a   1.000
_cell.length_b   1.000
_cell.length_c   1.000
_cell.angle_alpha   90.00
_cell.angle_beta   90.00
_cell.angle_gamma   90.00
#
_symmetry.space_group_name_H-M   'P 1'
#
loop_
_entity.id
_entity.type
_entity.pdbx_description
1 polymer ?
#
loop_
_entity_poly.entity_id
_entity_poly.type
_entity_poly.pdbx_seq_one_letter_code
_entity_poly.pdbx_strand_id
1 'polypeptide(L)'
;GNWDAANEQGFRIVASQDQTAHTTLISPDIATCDDCLRELFDPADRRFHYPFINCTNCGPRFTIIRSLPYDRAATSMDRFPMCPTCAAEYADPLDRRFHAQPDACFECGPHITWREADRGVVPTAVDATPAVGSTREASDAIIERCVELLAGGGIVAIKGLGGFHLACDAANEQAVCELRRRKRRSNKPLAVMVRGLADAERLCRIDGVERDLLAGSVRPIVLLRRRVAGNDAYGFPDAPELAPSVAHDLPELGVMLPYTPLQHLLLAAAAAHGMHAIVMTSGNLSEEPIETDDVLAWEHLVAASIADALLGNDRAILSRYDDSVVRVVDGDVMPVRRARGYAPQPLSLPALDSTTPCVLTCGPQQKATIALTRTDSDGHTT
;
A
#
# COMPACT_ATOMS: atom_id res chain seq x y z
N GLY A 1 1.14 4.31 36.61
CA GLY A 1 1.80 3.83 37.81
C GLY A 1 3.24 4.32 37.83
N ASN A 2 3.68 4.90 38.97
CA ASN A 2 5.08 5.32 39.15
C ASN A 2 5.98 4.08 39.11
N TRP A 3 6.87 4.03 38.14
CA TRP A 3 7.95 3.05 38.08
C TRP A 3 9.07 3.51 39.02
N ASP A 4 9.44 2.67 39.97
CA ASP A 4 10.58 2.91 40.81
C ASP A 4 11.85 2.37 40.11
N ALA A 5 12.51 3.26 39.36
CA ALA A 5 13.72 2.94 38.59
C ALA A 5 14.99 2.74 39.45
N ALA A 6 14.87 2.81 40.79
CA ALA A 6 16.02 2.87 41.70
C ALA A 6 16.84 1.57 41.78
N ASN A 7 16.38 0.45 41.22
CA ASN A 7 17.05 -0.85 41.33
C ASN A 7 17.29 -1.61 40.02
N GLU A 8 17.03 -1.01 38.85
CA GLU A 8 17.27 -1.69 37.57
C GLU A 8 18.65 -1.31 36.99
N GLN A 9 19.53 -2.29 36.91
CA GLN A 9 20.81 -2.17 36.21
C GLN A 9 20.68 -2.76 34.81
N GLY A 10 20.74 -1.89 33.77
CA GLY A 10 20.73 -2.25 32.38
C GLY A 10 19.33 -2.30 31.75
N PHE A 11 19.31 -2.37 30.43
CA PHE A 11 18.11 -2.50 29.61
C PHE A 11 17.72 -3.99 29.48
N ARG A 12 16.47 -4.32 29.79
CA ARG A 12 15.89 -5.65 29.51
C ARG A 12 14.49 -5.53 28.96
N ILE A 13 14.15 -6.41 28.06
CA ILE A 13 12.83 -6.53 27.49
C ILE A 13 12.04 -7.47 28.40
N VAL A 14 10.88 -7.01 28.86
CA VAL A 14 9.91 -7.81 29.60
C VAL A 14 8.73 -8.15 28.70
N ALA A 15 8.08 -9.29 28.95
CA ALA A 15 6.88 -9.65 28.21
C ALA A 15 5.78 -8.59 28.37
N SER A 16 5.04 -8.36 27.28
CA SER A 16 3.91 -7.43 27.29
C SER A 16 2.88 -7.85 28.34
N GLN A 17 2.41 -6.89 29.14
CA GLN A 17 1.38 -7.12 30.13
C GLN A 17 0.03 -6.65 29.60
N ASP A 18 -1.00 -7.49 29.69
CA ASP A 18 -2.38 -7.12 29.43
C ASP A 18 -2.84 -6.12 30.51
N GLN A 19 -2.88 -4.84 30.13
CA GLN A 19 -3.47 -3.81 30.98
C GLN A 19 -4.92 -3.59 30.55
N THR A 20 -5.81 -3.45 31.52
CA THR A 20 -7.26 -3.24 31.29
C THR A 20 -7.61 -1.93 30.59
N ALA A 21 -6.67 -1.01 30.45
CA ALA A 21 -6.81 0.22 29.66
C ALA A 21 -5.67 0.31 28.62
N HIS A 22 -5.95 -0.08 27.38
CA HIS A 22 -5.02 0.11 26.26
C HIS A 22 -4.98 1.58 25.86
N THR A 23 -3.95 2.30 26.28
CA THR A 23 -3.67 3.70 25.88
C THR A 23 -2.76 3.78 24.66
N THR A 24 -2.16 2.66 24.25
CA THR A 24 -1.23 2.61 23.10
C THR A 24 -2.00 2.78 21.80
N LEU A 25 -1.55 3.75 21.00
CA LEU A 25 -2.09 4.01 19.67
C LEU A 25 -1.51 3.02 18.66
N ILE A 26 -2.35 2.56 17.74
CA ILE A 26 -1.90 1.76 16.61
C ILE A 26 -1.31 2.70 15.55
N SER A 27 -0.06 2.45 15.15
CA SER A 27 0.56 3.19 14.05
C SER A 27 -0.11 2.83 12.72
N PRO A 28 -0.30 3.80 11.80
CA PRO A 28 -0.67 3.50 10.43
C PRO A 28 0.44 2.72 9.72
N ASP A 29 0.09 2.10 8.58
CA ASP A 29 1.08 1.50 7.68
C ASP A 29 2.01 2.56 7.11
N ILE A 30 3.30 2.25 7.02
CA ILE A 30 4.36 3.16 6.62
C ILE A 30 5.00 2.66 5.33
N ALA A 31 5.18 3.53 4.35
CA ALA A 31 5.84 3.20 3.10
C ALA A 31 7.28 2.71 3.30
N THR A 32 7.77 1.90 2.36
CA THR A 32 9.14 1.39 2.35
C THR A 32 10.15 2.53 2.50
N CYS A 33 11.00 2.47 3.52
CA CYS A 33 12.04 3.47 3.77
C CYS A 33 13.23 3.29 2.83
N ASP A 34 14.08 4.33 2.73
CA ASP A 34 15.23 4.34 1.81
C ASP A 34 16.24 3.25 2.12
N ASP A 35 16.44 2.89 3.40
CA ASP A 35 17.33 1.79 3.77
C ASP A 35 16.81 0.44 3.26
N CYS A 36 15.52 0.16 3.47
CA CYS A 36 14.91 -1.06 2.94
C CYS A 36 14.86 -1.05 1.40
N LEU A 37 14.68 0.12 0.79
CA LEU A 37 14.72 0.24 -0.67
C LEU A 37 16.14 -0.02 -1.22
N ARG A 38 17.18 0.47 -0.55
CA ARG A 38 18.57 0.18 -0.91
C ARG A 38 18.87 -1.32 -0.84
N GLU A 39 18.50 -1.98 0.27
CA GLU A 39 18.68 -3.42 0.44
C GLU A 39 17.84 -4.24 -0.55
N LEU A 40 16.63 -3.78 -0.88
CA LEU A 40 15.77 -4.43 -1.87
C LEU A 40 16.44 -4.57 -3.24
N PHE A 41 17.30 -3.60 -3.61
CA PHE A 41 18.00 -3.56 -4.90
C PHE A 41 19.50 -3.81 -4.79
N ASP A 42 20.03 -4.19 -3.63
CA ASP A 42 21.43 -4.58 -3.46
C ASP A 42 21.60 -6.09 -3.65
N PRO A 43 22.27 -6.55 -4.73
CA PRO A 43 22.50 -7.97 -4.99
C PRO A 43 23.28 -8.69 -3.88
N ALA A 44 24.01 -7.95 -3.02
CA ALA A 44 24.76 -8.50 -1.90
C ALA A 44 23.90 -8.70 -0.64
N ASP A 45 22.70 -8.10 -0.59
CA ASP A 45 21.81 -8.24 0.56
C ASP A 45 21.01 -9.56 0.49
N ARG A 46 20.83 -10.21 1.64
CA ARG A 46 20.06 -11.46 1.75
C ARG A 46 18.56 -11.29 1.43
N ARG A 47 18.05 -10.05 1.46
CA ARG A 47 16.67 -9.67 1.09
C ARG A 47 16.60 -9.03 -0.29
N PHE A 48 17.67 -9.16 -1.09
CA PHE A 48 17.63 -8.71 -2.48
C PHE A 48 16.39 -9.24 -3.21
N HIS A 49 15.59 -8.33 -3.75
CA HIS A 49 14.29 -8.61 -4.41
C HIS A 49 13.22 -9.28 -3.52
N TYR A 50 13.36 -9.22 -2.18
CA TYR A 50 12.34 -9.77 -1.30
C TYR A 50 11.10 -8.84 -1.20
N PRO A 51 9.90 -9.25 -1.70
CA PRO A 51 8.74 -8.36 -1.86
C PRO A 51 8.10 -7.89 -0.54
N PHE A 52 8.59 -8.36 0.61
CA PHE A 52 8.07 -8.04 1.94
C PHE A 52 9.14 -7.49 2.89
N ILE A 53 10.27 -7.04 2.36
CA ILE A 53 11.32 -6.41 3.18
C ILE A 53 10.77 -5.23 3.97
N ASN A 54 11.15 -5.13 5.24
CA ASN A 54 10.77 -4.04 6.14
C ASN A 54 11.75 -3.90 7.29
N CYS A 55 11.55 -2.89 8.13
CA CYS A 55 12.28 -2.70 9.39
C CYS A 55 11.37 -2.00 10.42
N THR A 56 11.93 -1.53 11.53
CA THR A 56 11.17 -0.76 12.55
C THR A 56 10.60 0.55 12.02
N ASN A 57 11.22 1.15 10.98
CA ASN A 57 10.82 2.45 10.43
C ASN A 57 9.79 2.36 9.30
N CYS A 58 9.51 1.17 8.74
CA CYS A 58 8.62 1.04 7.58
C CYS A 58 7.84 -0.29 7.59
N GLY A 59 6.93 -0.42 6.64
CA GLY A 59 6.13 -1.63 6.43
C GLY A 59 4.75 -1.60 7.07
N PRO A 60 4.04 -2.72 7.04
CA PRO A 60 2.67 -2.83 7.53
C PRO A 60 2.61 -2.73 9.05
N ARG A 61 1.53 -2.15 9.55
CA ARG A 61 1.20 -2.00 10.98
C ARG A 61 -0.29 -2.29 11.18
N PHE A 62 -1.15 -1.31 10.88
CA PHE A 62 -2.59 -1.41 11.06
C PHE A 62 -3.22 -2.54 10.24
N THR A 63 -2.76 -2.76 9.02
CA THR A 63 -3.35 -3.78 8.15
C THR A 63 -3.05 -5.22 8.56
N ILE A 64 -2.06 -5.43 9.44
CA ILE A 64 -1.66 -6.75 9.91
C ILE A 64 -1.99 -7.01 11.39
N ILE A 65 -2.45 -6.02 12.15
CA ILE A 65 -2.71 -6.17 13.59
C ILE A 65 -4.07 -6.83 13.83
N ARG A 66 -4.10 -7.77 14.80
CA ARG A 66 -5.29 -8.45 15.25
C ARG A 66 -5.79 -7.88 16.58
N SER A 67 -4.87 -7.59 17.48
CA SER A 67 -5.15 -7.02 18.80
C SER A 67 -3.93 -6.27 19.35
N LEU A 68 -4.13 -5.46 20.40
CA LEU A 68 -3.05 -4.91 21.21
C LEU A 68 -2.71 -5.87 22.34
N PRO A 69 -1.45 -5.91 22.80
CA PRO A 69 -0.29 -5.13 22.34
C PRO A 69 0.16 -5.52 20.91
N TYR A 70 0.86 -4.61 20.23
CA TYR A 70 1.38 -4.84 18.88
C TYR A 70 2.62 -5.75 18.95
N ASP A 71 2.40 -7.04 19.10
CA ASP A 71 3.42 -8.07 19.07
C ASP A 71 3.17 -9.04 17.91
N ARG A 72 4.22 -9.69 17.39
CA ARG A 72 4.13 -10.59 16.23
C ARG A 72 3.01 -11.63 16.36
N ALA A 73 2.84 -12.23 17.54
CA ALA A 73 1.77 -13.19 17.82
C ALA A 73 0.37 -12.59 17.68
N ALA A 74 0.22 -11.26 17.86
CA ALA A 74 -1.04 -10.54 17.71
C ALA A 74 -1.21 -9.94 16.29
N THR A 75 -0.45 -10.42 15.29
CA THR A 75 -0.50 -9.97 13.90
C THR A 75 -0.75 -11.13 12.94
N SER A 76 -0.96 -10.83 11.64
CA SER A 76 -0.99 -11.88 10.60
C SER A 76 0.37 -12.52 10.33
N MET A 77 1.44 -12.05 10.99
CA MET A 77 2.77 -12.64 10.90
C MET A 77 3.00 -13.81 11.87
N ASP A 78 2.05 -14.13 12.75
CA ASP A 78 2.09 -15.26 13.69
C ASP A 78 2.30 -16.61 12.99
N ARG A 79 1.77 -16.76 11.78
CA ARG A 79 1.91 -17.96 10.95
C ARG A 79 3.26 -18.12 10.25
N PHE A 80 4.15 -17.13 10.38
CA PHE A 80 5.47 -17.09 9.75
C PHE A 80 6.57 -17.12 10.84
N PRO A 81 6.96 -18.30 11.36
CA PRO A 81 8.02 -18.40 12.37
C PRO A 81 9.34 -17.94 11.78
N MET A 82 10.06 -17.10 12.52
CA MET A 82 11.33 -16.54 12.06
C MET A 82 12.40 -17.62 11.91
N CYS A 83 13.17 -17.57 10.85
CA CYS A 83 14.41 -18.33 10.73
C CYS A 83 15.45 -17.82 11.75
N PRO A 84 16.51 -18.60 12.05
CA PRO A 84 17.51 -18.21 13.06
C PRO A 84 18.12 -16.83 12.81
N THR A 85 18.38 -16.47 11.55
CA THR A 85 18.96 -15.18 11.20
C THR A 85 17.99 -14.02 11.45
N CYS A 86 16.73 -14.10 11.01
CA CYS A 86 15.72 -13.08 11.31
C CYS A 86 15.46 -12.98 12.81
N ALA A 87 15.46 -14.09 13.55
CA ALA A 87 15.28 -14.08 14.99
C ALA A 87 16.46 -13.37 15.71
N ALA A 88 17.68 -13.54 15.21
CA ALA A 88 18.86 -12.83 15.75
C ALA A 88 18.75 -11.33 15.51
N GLU A 89 18.43 -10.88 14.27
CA GLU A 89 18.20 -9.46 13.96
C GLU A 89 17.08 -8.85 14.80
N TYR A 90 15.99 -9.59 14.98
CA TYR A 90 14.85 -9.17 15.80
C TYR A 90 15.19 -8.98 17.28
N ALA A 91 16.13 -9.78 17.81
CA ALA A 91 16.56 -9.74 19.20
C ALA A 91 17.74 -8.79 19.48
N ASP A 92 18.46 -8.32 18.46
CA ASP A 92 19.62 -7.44 18.60
C ASP A 92 19.20 -5.96 18.70
N PRO A 93 19.40 -5.29 19.87
CA PRO A 93 19.08 -3.88 20.02
C PRO A 93 19.83 -2.92 19.08
N LEU A 94 20.91 -3.38 18.48
CA LEU A 94 21.71 -2.59 17.53
C LEU A 94 21.26 -2.78 16.08
N ASP A 95 20.42 -3.78 15.81
CA ASP A 95 19.89 -4.02 14.48
C ASP A 95 18.66 -3.12 14.20
N ARG A 96 18.55 -2.60 12.98
CA ARG A 96 17.41 -1.77 12.57
C ARG A 96 16.11 -2.57 12.42
N ARG A 97 16.13 -3.90 12.58
CA ARG A 97 14.97 -4.79 12.67
C ARG A 97 14.63 -5.22 14.09
N PHE A 98 15.33 -4.66 15.07
CA PHE A 98 15.02 -4.90 16.48
C PHE A 98 13.53 -4.69 16.77
N HIS A 99 12.84 -5.75 17.21
CA HIS A 99 11.39 -5.77 17.45
C HIS A 99 10.51 -5.32 16.26
N ALA A 100 11.01 -5.42 15.02
CA ALA A 100 10.19 -5.20 13.83
C ALA A 100 9.24 -6.39 13.64
N GLN A 101 7.98 -6.26 14.07
CA GLN A 101 7.01 -7.35 14.08
C GLN A 101 6.80 -8.03 12.72
N PRO A 102 6.81 -7.31 11.56
CA PRO A 102 6.69 -7.94 10.26
C PRO A 102 8.02 -8.43 9.66
N ASP A 103 9.15 -8.39 10.40
CA ASP A 103 10.46 -8.83 9.87
C ASP A 103 10.43 -10.27 9.35
N ALA A 104 11.02 -10.46 8.17
CA ALA A 104 11.06 -11.74 7.46
C ALA A 104 12.07 -11.72 6.30
N CYS A 105 12.28 -12.90 5.68
CA CYS A 105 13.05 -13.08 4.45
C CYS A 105 12.41 -14.20 3.60
N PHE A 106 13.02 -14.55 2.45
CA PHE A 106 12.51 -15.64 1.60
C PHE A 106 12.37 -16.98 2.32
N GLU A 107 13.19 -17.25 3.34
CA GLU A 107 13.15 -18.52 4.08
C GLU A 107 11.95 -18.62 5.02
N CYS A 108 11.58 -17.50 5.67
CA CYS A 108 10.66 -17.55 6.83
C CYS A 108 9.44 -16.61 6.72
N GLY A 109 9.32 -15.87 5.64
CA GLY A 109 8.28 -14.86 5.52
C GLY A 109 7.24 -15.16 4.45
N PRO A 110 6.37 -14.18 4.20
CA PRO A 110 5.37 -14.28 3.15
C PRO A 110 5.99 -14.43 1.76
N HIS A 111 5.23 -15.07 0.87
CA HIS A 111 5.59 -15.23 -0.54
C HIS A 111 4.50 -14.69 -1.44
N ILE A 112 4.89 -14.13 -2.57
CA ILE A 112 3.93 -13.77 -3.62
C ILE A 112 3.41 -15.04 -4.30
N THR A 113 2.18 -14.94 -4.79
CA THR A 113 1.52 -16.00 -5.54
C THR A 113 0.99 -15.46 -6.86
N TRP A 114 1.02 -16.30 -7.89
CA TRP A 114 0.52 -15.95 -9.21
C TRP A 114 -0.49 -16.96 -9.70
N ARG A 115 -1.62 -16.47 -10.22
CA ARG A 115 -2.67 -17.30 -10.83
C ARG A 115 -3.28 -16.55 -12.01
N GLU A 116 -3.33 -17.18 -13.17
CA GLU A 116 -3.96 -16.64 -14.39
C GLU A 116 -5.32 -17.31 -14.64
N ALA A 117 -6.23 -16.54 -15.25
CA ALA A 117 -7.42 -17.11 -15.84
C ALA A 117 -7.08 -17.82 -17.17
N ASP A 118 -7.53 -19.03 -17.36
CA ASP A 118 -7.48 -19.68 -18.67
C ASP A 118 -8.39 -18.95 -19.64
N ARG A 119 -7.82 -18.31 -20.66
CA ARG A 119 -8.58 -17.61 -21.69
C ARG A 119 -9.37 -18.63 -22.52
N GLY A 120 -10.68 -18.66 -22.30
CA GLY A 120 -11.60 -19.55 -23.03
C GLY A 120 -12.25 -20.66 -22.20
N VAL A 121 -11.84 -20.83 -20.95
CA VAL A 121 -12.50 -21.71 -19.98
C VAL A 121 -13.07 -20.83 -18.85
N VAL A 122 -14.32 -21.01 -18.48
CA VAL A 122 -14.87 -20.39 -17.27
C VAL A 122 -14.10 -20.99 -16.09
N PRO A 123 -13.30 -20.20 -15.35
CA PRO A 123 -12.48 -20.73 -14.27
C PRO A 123 -13.39 -21.31 -13.19
N THR A 124 -13.33 -22.61 -12.98
CA THR A 124 -13.90 -23.21 -11.78
C THR A 124 -12.93 -22.96 -10.62
N ALA A 125 -13.45 -22.73 -9.43
CA ALA A 125 -12.66 -22.34 -8.23
C ALA A 125 -11.55 -23.36 -7.83
N VAL A 126 -11.37 -24.44 -8.56
CA VAL A 126 -10.58 -25.61 -8.19
C VAL A 126 -9.35 -25.85 -9.10
N ASP A 127 -9.27 -25.25 -10.30
CA ASP A 127 -8.42 -25.84 -11.36
C ASP A 127 -7.00 -25.30 -11.52
N ALA A 128 -6.56 -24.26 -10.79
CA ALA A 128 -5.17 -23.81 -10.90
C ALA A 128 -4.53 -23.63 -9.52
N THR A 129 -3.58 -24.48 -9.18
CA THR A 129 -2.68 -24.25 -8.05
C THR A 129 -1.84 -22.99 -8.35
N PRO A 130 -1.84 -21.98 -7.49
CA PRO A 130 -1.04 -20.77 -7.74
C PRO A 130 0.45 -21.10 -7.76
N ALA A 131 1.20 -20.50 -8.68
CA ALA A 131 2.64 -20.47 -8.58
C ALA A 131 3.06 -19.65 -7.35
N VAL A 132 4.06 -20.12 -6.59
CA VAL A 132 4.52 -19.52 -5.35
C VAL A 132 5.96 -19.04 -5.51
N GLY A 133 6.20 -17.75 -5.24
CA GLY A 133 7.52 -17.12 -5.24
C GLY A 133 8.32 -17.40 -3.97
N SER A 134 8.52 -18.67 -3.62
CA SER A 134 9.22 -19.09 -2.39
C SER A 134 10.74 -18.88 -2.45
N THR A 135 11.29 -18.64 -3.61
CA THR A 135 12.69 -18.22 -3.81
C THR A 135 12.73 -16.89 -4.55
N ARG A 136 13.89 -16.24 -4.57
CA ARG A 136 14.08 -15.01 -5.34
C ARG A 136 13.77 -15.24 -6.82
N GLU A 137 14.35 -16.28 -7.41
CA GLU A 137 14.19 -16.61 -8.83
C GLU A 137 12.71 -16.85 -9.19
N ALA A 138 11.98 -17.59 -8.35
CA ALA A 138 10.56 -17.82 -8.55
C ALA A 138 9.73 -16.54 -8.38
N SER A 139 10.10 -15.69 -7.43
CA SER A 139 9.48 -14.39 -7.21
C SER A 139 9.73 -13.44 -8.40
N ASP A 140 10.97 -13.35 -8.88
CA ASP A 140 11.34 -12.55 -10.05
C ASP A 140 10.59 -13.02 -11.32
N ALA A 141 10.46 -14.33 -11.52
CA ALA A 141 9.70 -14.90 -12.63
C ALA A 141 8.20 -14.56 -12.56
N ILE A 142 7.61 -14.54 -11.36
CA ILE A 142 6.22 -14.11 -11.16
C ILE A 142 6.07 -12.62 -11.48
N ILE A 143 6.99 -11.77 -11.02
CA ILE A 143 6.97 -10.33 -11.29
C ILE A 143 7.08 -10.07 -12.79
N GLU A 144 8.00 -10.75 -13.46
CA GLU A 144 8.18 -10.64 -14.92
C GLU A 144 6.92 -11.06 -15.66
N ARG A 145 6.32 -12.20 -15.29
CA ARG A 145 5.06 -12.66 -15.89
C ARG A 145 3.91 -11.66 -15.71
N CYS A 146 3.83 -11.03 -14.54
CA CYS A 146 2.85 -9.97 -14.29
C CYS A 146 3.07 -8.78 -15.22
N VAL A 147 4.31 -8.34 -15.39
CA VAL A 147 4.67 -7.20 -16.22
C VAL A 147 4.47 -7.51 -17.71
N GLU A 148 4.82 -8.70 -18.19
CA GLU A 148 4.52 -9.15 -19.55
C GLU A 148 3.01 -9.08 -19.85
N LEU A 149 2.17 -9.53 -18.91
CA LEU A 149 0.72 -9.48 -19.07
C LEU A 149 0.21 -8.03 -19.14
N LEU A 150 0.71 -7.15 -18.29
CA LEU A 150 0.39 -5.72 -18.31
C LEU A 150 0.83 -5.05 -19.63
N ALA A 151 2.05 -5.30 -20.08
CA ALA A 151 2.60 -4.80 -21.36
C ALA A 151 1.80 -5.31 -22.57
N GLY A 152 1.27 -6.53 -22.47
CA GLY A 152 0.34 -7.10 -23.46
C GLY A 152 -1.08 -6.54 -23.41
N GLY A 153 -1.34 -5.51 -22.58
CA GLY A 153 -2.66 -4.87 -22.43
C GLY A 153 -3.62 -5.62 -21.50
N GLY A 154 -3.12 -6.57 -20.70
CA GLY A 154 -3.90 -7.29 -19.70
C GLY A 154 -4.19 -6.45 -18.45
N ILE A 155 -5.10 -6.92 -17.64
CA ILE A 155 -5.51 -6.34 -16.36
C ILE A 155 -5.16 -7.33 -15.25
N VAL A 156 -4.41 -6.89 -14.23
CA VAL A 156 -3.99 -7.75 -13.12
C VAL A 156 -4.60 -7.24 -11.81
N ALA A 157 -5.15 -8.18 -11.03
CA ALA A 157 -5.50 -7.92 -9.63
C ALA A 157 -4.26 -8.12 -8.75
N ILE A 158 -3.82 -7.09 -8.03
CA ILE A 158 -2.59 -7.07 -7.22
C ILE A 158 -2.94 -6.88 -5.76
N LYS A 159 -2.50 -7.79 -4.89
CA LYS A 159 -2.70 -7.68 -3.45
C LYS A 159 -1.80 -6.61 -2.84
N GLY A 160 -2.42 -5.56 -2.29
CA GLY A 160 -1.75 -4.47 -1.56
C GLY A 160 -1.68 -4.71 -0.05
N LEU A 161 -1.60 -3.62 0.73
CA LEU A 161 -1.62 -3.67 2.20
C LEU A 161 -3.05 -3.81 2.75
N GLY A 162 -3.95 -2.93 2.34
CA GLY A 162 -5.32 -2.87 2.86
C GLY A 162 -6.39 -3.44 1.94
N GLY A 163 -6.01 -4.02 0.81
CA GLY A 163 -6.90 -4.60 -0.19
C GLY A 163 -6.20 -4.83 -1.53
N PHE A 164 -6.94 -5.38 -2.48
CA PHE A 164 -6.48 -5.61 -3.84
C PHE A 164 -6.59 -4.34 -4.70
N HIS A 165 -5.71 -4.21 -5.68
CA HIS A 165 -5.78 -3.21 -6.73
C HIS A 165 -6.03 -3.88 -8.08
N LEU A 166 -6.67 -3.17 -9.00
CA LEU A 166 -6.69 -3.52 -10.42
C LEU A 166 -5.68 -2.63 -11.12
N ALA A 167 -4.78 -3.25 -11.89
CA ALA A 167 -3.68 -2.60 -12.57
C ALA A 167 -3.73 -2.86 -14.07
N CYS A 168 -3.36 -1.87 -14.88
CA CYS A 168 -3.08 -1.99 -16.32
C CYS A 168 -2.07 -0.92 -16.73
N ASP A 169 -1.47 -1.06 -17.92
CA ASP A 169 -0.61 -0.02 -18.49
C ASP A 169 -1.40 1.28 -18.70
N ALA A 170 -0.92 2.36 -18.07
CA ALA A 170 -1.57 3.67 -18.11
C ALA A 170 -1.41 4.38 -19.47
N ALA A 171 -0.51 3.94 -20.34
CA ALA A 171 -0.34 4.45 -21.70
C ALA A 171 -1.19 3.70 -22.73
N ASN A 172 -1.71 2.51 -22.40
CA ASN A 172 -2.49 1.69 -23.29
C ASN A 172 -4.00 2.02 -23.20
N GLU A 173 -4.50 2.80 -24.16
CA GLU A 173 -5.90 3.24 -24.20
C GLU A 173 -6.89 2.05 -24.22
N GLN A 174 -6.55 0.98 -24.94
CA GLN A 174 -7.42 -0.20 -25.00
C GLN A 174 -7.52 -0.90 -23.66
N ALA A 175 -6.40 -1.05 -22.94
CA ALA A 175 -6.36 -1.63 -21.61
C ALA A 175 -7.13 -0.78 -20.58
N VAL A 176 -6.97 0.55 -20.63
CA VAL A 176 -7.68 1.48 -19.74
C VAL A 176 -9.18 1.47 -20.00
N CYS A 177 -9.61 1.52 -21.27
CA CYS A 177 -11.02 1.42 -21.65
C CYS A 177 -11.63 0.09 -21.20
N GLU A 178 -10.91 -1.02 -21.40
CA GLU A 178 -11.35 -2.34 -20.99
C GLU A 178 -11.46 -2.47 -19.47
N LEU A 179 -10.50 -1.95 -18.71
CA LEU A 179 -10.58 -1.87 -17.25
C LEU A 179 -11.83 -1.10 -16.80
N ARG A 180 -12.11 0.05 -17.42
CA ARG A 180 -13.31 0.84 -17.12
C ARG A 180 -14.59 0.06 -17.38
N ARG A 181 -14.66 -0.60 -18.54
CA ARG A 181 -15.80 -1.43 -18.96
C ARG A 181 -16.06 -2.56 -17.97
N ARG A 182 -15.01 -3.36 -17.66
CA ARG A 182 -15.10 -4.51 -16.76
C ARG A 182 -15.46 -4.09 -15.33
N LYS A 183 -14.84 -3.01 -14.84
CA LYS A 183 -15.07 -2.45 -13.50
C LYS A 183 -16.40 -1.68 -13.39
N ARG A 184 -17.11 -1.43 -14.51
CA ARG A 184 -18.32 -0.56 -14.58
C ARG A 184 -18.05 0.85 -14.04
N ARG A 185 -16.89 1.41 -14.39
CA ARG A 185 -16.44 2.73 -13.91
C ARG A 185 -16.37 3.71 -15.09
N SER A 186 -17.49 4.39 -15.39
CA SER A 186 -17.60 5.27 -16.58
C SER A 186 -16.77 6.55 -16.45
N ASN A 187 -16.96 7.34 -15.40
CA ASN A 187 -16.54 8.75 -15.40
C ASN A 187 -15.48 9.11 -14.34
N LYS A 188 -15.37 8.35 -13.23
CA LYS A 188 -14.38 8.66 -12.17
C LYS A 188 -12.95 8.51 -12.71
N PRO A 189 -12.04 9.49 -12.52
CA PRO A 189 -10.65 9.36 -12.94
C PRO A 189 -9.98 8.16 -12.26
N LEU A 190 -8.95 7.63 -12.92
CA LEU A 190 -8.10 6.58 -12.41
C LEU A 190 -6.81 7.22 -11.88
N ALA A 191 -6.30 6.73 -10.76
CA ALA A 191 -4.99 7.10 -10.26
C ALA A 191 -3.92 6.28 -10.97
N VAL A 192 -2.74 6.87 -11.13
CA VAL A 192 -1.57 6.20 -11.67
C VAL A 192 -0.46 6.11 -10.63
N MET A 193 0.26 5.00 -10.66
CA MET A 193 1.48 4.81 -9.90
C MET A 193 2.67 4.94 -10.83
N VAL A 194 3.65 5.75 -10.45
CA VAL A 194 4.89 5.97 -11.18
C VAL A 194 6.08 5.62 -10.30
N ARG A 195 7.23 5.29 -10.90
CA ARG A 195 8.40 4.77 -10.19
C ARG A 195 8.97 5.75 -9.15
N GLY A 196 8.93 7.05 -9.43
CA GLY A 196 9.50 8.07 -8.56
C GLY A 196 9.08 9.49 -8.92
N LEU A 197 9.61 10.46 -8.19
CA LEU A 197 9.33 11.89 -8.39
C LEU A 197 9.65 12.36 -9.81
N ALA A 198 10.76 11.91 -10.38
CA ALA A 198 11.16 12.29 -11.72
C ALA A 198 10.10 11.91 -12.77
N ASP A 199 9.51 10.71 -12.66
CA ASP A 199 8.43 10.28 -13.55
C ASP A 199 7.14 11.06 -13.29
N ALA A 200 6.83 11.36 -12.02
CA ALA A 200 5.68 12.19 -11.66
C ALA A 200 5.79 13.63 -12.23
N GLU A 201 6.98 14.23 -12.17
CA GLU A 201 7.27 15.58 -12.71
C GLU A 201 7.17 15.65 -14.23
N ARG A 202 7.37 14.54 -14.93
CA ARG A 202 7.13 14.46 -16.38
C ARG A 202 5.65 14.52 -16.72
N LEU A 203 4.78 14.01 -15.84
CA LEU A 203 3.33 13.98 -16.05
C LEU A 203 2.62 15.22 -15.52
N CYS A 204 3.10 15.78 -14.41
CA CYS A 204 2.41 16.80 -13.65
C CYS A 204 3.35 17.94 -13.22
N ARG A 205 2.77 19.10 -12.93
CA ARG A 205 3.44 20.16 -12.18
C ARG A 205 3.37 19.81 -10.70
N ILE A 206 4.50 19.88 -10.03
CA ILE A 206 4.63 19.47 -8.62
C ILE A 206 5.31 20.59 -7.86
N ASP A 207 4.67 21.11 -6.83
CA ASP A 207 5.27 22.06 -5.90
C ASP A 207 6.02 21.36 -4.74
N GLY A 208 6.56 22.16 -3.80
CA GLY A 208 7.33 21.62 -2.66
C GLY A 208 6.48 20.76 -1.73
N VAL A 209 5.26 21.21 -1.41
CA VAL A 209 4.34 20.48 -0.50
C VAL A 209 3.86 19.18 -1.13
N GLU A 210 3.48 19.22 -2.40
CA GLU A 210 3.07 18.05 -3.17
C GLU A 210 4.21 17.01 -3.31
N ARG A 211 5.45 17.48 -3.49
CA ARG A 211 6.65 16.64 -3.51
C ARG A 211 6.85 15.91 -2.18
N ASP A 212 6.73 16.62 -1.06
CA ASP A 212 6.88 16.05 0.28
C ASP A 212 5.78 15.02 0.58
N LEU A 213 4.55 15.26 0.12
CA LEU A 213 3.45 14.31 0.23
C LEU A 213 3.71 13.03 -0.57
N LEU A 214 4.18 13.16 -1.82
CA LEU A 214 4.49 12.00 -2.68
C LEU A 214 5.65 11.16 -2.13
N ALA A 215 6.73 11.81 -1.65
CA ALA A 215 7.95 11.13 -1.19
C ALA A 215 7.90 10.73 0.28
N GLY A 216 6.97 11.27 1.05
CA GLY A 216 6.84 11.02 2.49
C GLY A 216 6.48 9.57 2.84
N SER A 217 6.42 9.29 4.12
CA SER A 217 6.16 7.93 4.65
C SER A 217 4.72 7.44 4.43
N VAL A 218 3.80 8.34 4.11
CA VAL A 218 2.38 8.03 3.83
C VAL A 218 2.18 7.62 2.37
N ARG A 219 2.81 8.31 1.43
CA ARG A 219 2.67 8.14 -0.04
C ARG A 219 1.20 8.03 -0.48
N PRO A 220 0.38 9.06 -0.24
CA PRO A 220 -1.02 9.07 -0.65
C PRO A 220 -1.14 9.23 -2.16
N ILE A 221 -2.35 9.07 -2.69
CA ILE A 221 -2.68 9.61 -4.01
C ILE A 221 -2.78 11.13 -3.87
N VAL A 222 -1.90 11.85 -4.59
CA VAL A 222 -1.91 13.32 -4.65
C VAL A 222 -2.58 13.76 -5.94
N LEU A 223 -3.57 14.64 -5.86
CA LEU A 223 -4.23 15.23 -7.02
C LEU A 223 -3.37 16.38 -7.55
N LEU A 224 -2.71 16.16 -8.67
CA LEU A 224 -1.70 17.05 -9.25
C LEU A 224 -2.19 17.66 -10.56
N ARG A 225 -1.78 18.88 -10.84
CA ARG A 225 -2.07 19.57 -12.11
C ARG A 225 -1.29 18.92 -13.25
N ARG A 226 -2.00 18.39 -14.25
CA ARG A 226 -1.40 17.76 -15.44
C ARG A 226 -0.56 18.76 -16.25
N ARG A 227 0.52 18.27 -16.83
CA ARG A 227 1.20 18.98 -17.92
C ARG A 227 0.42 18.74 -19.22
N VAL A 228 0.26 19.79 -20.00
CA VAL A 228 -0.40 19.73 -21.30
C VAL A 228 0.67 19.94 -22.36
N ALA A 229 0.77 19.02 -23.31
CA ALA A 229 1.71 19.12 -24.42
C ALA A 229 1.52 20.45 -25.14
N GLY A 230 2.63 21.17 -25.38
CA GLY A 230 2.64 22.45 -26.14
C GLY A 230 2.35 23.71 -25.32
N ASN A 231 1.99 23.64 -24.06
CA ASN A 231 1.64 24.80 -23.24
C ASN A 231 2.58 25.06 -22.04
N ASP A 232 3.65 24.26 -21.90
CA ASP A 232 4.63 24.42 -20.84
C ASP A 232 5.91 25.08 -21.34
N ALA A 233 6.26 26.25 -20.76
CA ALA A 233 7.53 26.96 -21.04
C ALA A 233 8.79 26.14 -20.65
N TYR A 234 8.62 25.02 -19.95
CA TYR A 234 9.64 24.04 -19.56
C TYR A 234 9.42 22.71 -20.28
N GLY A 235 9.28 22.71 -21.59
CA GLY A 235 8.97 21.53 -22.40
C GLY A 235 9.73 20.27 -21.93
N PHE A 236 8.98 19.25 -21.55
CA PHE A 236 9.46 17.87 -21.51
C PHE A 236 8.99 17.21 -22.82
N PRO A 237 9.78 17.28 -23.90
CA PRO A 237 9.38 16.72 -25.20
C PRO A 237 9.13 15.20 -25.14
N ASP A 238 9.70 14.53 -24.13
CA ASP A 238 9.60 13.09 -23.91
C ASP A 238 8.69 12.73 -22.74
N ALA A 239 7.71 13.57 -22.37
CA ALA A 239 6.74 13.19 -21.35
C ALA A 239 5.96 11.96 -21.81
N PRO A 240 5.85 10.89 -20.98
CA PRO A 240 5.09 9.71 -21.36
C PRO A 240 3.63 10.10 -21.58
N GLU A 241 3.09 9.72 -22.73
CA GLU A 241 1.69 9.99 -23.04
C GLU A 241 0.81 8.99 -22.31
N LEU A 242 -0.06 9.50 -21.45
CA LEU A 242 -1.07 8.66 -20.78
C LEU A 242 -2.28 8.51 -21.70
N ALA A 243 -2.90 7.35 -21.63
CA ALA A 243 -4.17 7.07 -22.29
C ALA A 243 -5.22 8.14 -21.91
N PRO A 244 -5.94 8.74 -22.87
CA PRO A 244 -6.96 9.75 -22.60
C PRO A 244 -7.99 9.29 -21.56
N SER A 245 -8.38 8.03 -21.60
CA SER A 245 -9.33 7.44 -20.67
C SER A 245 -8.83 7.30 -19.22
N VAL A 246 -7.57 7.62 -18.89
CA VAL A 246 -7.10 7.62 -17.48
C VAL A 246 -7.83 8.70 -16.68
N ALA A 247 -7.88 9.92 -17.20
CA ALA A 247 -8.47 11.07 -16.50
C ALA A 247 -9.39 11.91 -17.38
N HIS A 248 -9.71 11.44 -18.60
CA HIS A 248 -10.45 12.21 -19.60
C HIS A 248 -9.87 13.63 -19.76
N ASP A 249 -10.71 14.64 -19.88
CA ASP A 249 -10.29 16.04 -20.05
C ASP A 249 -10.05 16.78 -18.72
N LEU A 250 -9.89 16.04 -17.61
CA LEU A 250 -9.65 16.66 -16.32
C LEU A 250 -8.26 17.33 -16.28
N PRO A 251 -8.15 18.53 -15.68
CA PRO A 251 -6.88 19.24 -15.54
C PRO A 251 -5.97 18.62 -14.47
N GLU A 252 -6.48 17.69 -13.66
CA GLU A 252 -5.78 17.04 -12.58
C GLU A 252 -5.66 15.54 -12.82
N LEU A 253 -4.59 14.97 -12.29
CA LEU A 253 -4.28 13.54 -12.28
C LEU A 253 -4.00 13.09 -10.86
N GLY A 254 -4.59 11.99 -10.44
CA GLY A 254 -4.19 11.33 -9.19
C GLY A 254 -2.89 10.55 -9.41
N VAL A 255 -1.82 10.94 -8.74
CA VAL A 255 -0.51 10.29 -8.84
C VAL A 255 -0.10 9.77 -7.47
N MET A 256 0.50 8.58 -7.42
CA MET A 256 1.11 8.02 -6.22
C MET A 256 2.44 7.36 -6.55
N LEU A 257 3.32 7.27 -5.55
CA LEU A 257 4.56 6.50 -5.61
C LEU A 257 4.37 5.13 -4.96
N PRO A 258 5.21 4.12 -5.29
CA PRO A 258 5.15 2.82 -4.66
C PRO A 258 5.42 2.93 -3.16
N TYR A 259 4.61 2.26 -2.37
CA TYR A 259 4.70 2.26 -0.90
C TYR A 259 4.98 0.87 -0.32
N THR A 260 4.97 -0.16 -1.15
CA THR A 260 5.38 -1.52 -0.77
C THR A 260 6.59 -1.98 -1.58
N PRO A 261 7.45 -2.86 -1.04
CA PRO A 261 8.57 -3.41 -1.79
C PRO A 261 8.14 -4.09 -3.10
N LEU A 262 7.01 -4.82 -3.09
CA LEU A 262 6.45 -5.44 -4.30
C LEU A 262 6.16 -4.42 -5.40
N GLN A 263 5.58 -3.27 -5.06
CA GLN A 263 5.29 -2.21 -6.03
C GLN A 263 6.58 -1.60 -6.62
N HIS A 264 7.63 -1.46 -5.80
CA HIS A 264 8.93 -1.02 -6.30
C HIS A 264 9.53 -2.00 -7.30
N LEU A 265 9.46 -3.31 -7.01
CA LEU A 265 9.93 -4.35 -7.93
C LEU A 265 9.10 -4.37 -9.23
N LEU A 266 7.77 -4.30 -9.13
CA LEU A 266 6.88 -4.24 -10.29
C LEU A 266 7.17 -3.05 -11.19
N LEU A 267 7.34 -1.85 -10.62
CA LEU A 267 7.62 -0.66 -11.42
C LEU A 267 9.04 -0.66 -12.00
N ALA A 268 9.99 -1.28 -11.32
CA ALA A 268 11.33 -1.47 -11.86
C ALA A 268 11.31 -2.40 -13.09
N ALA A 269 10.61 -3.53 -13.00
CA ALA A 269 10.42 -4.46 -14.10
C ALA A 269 9.58 -3.82 -15.23
N ALA A 270 8.50 -3.11 -14.92
CA ALA A 270 7.66 -2.42 -15.89
C ALA A 270 8.44 -1.39 -16.72
N ALA A 271 9.37 -0.67 -16.10
CA ALA A 271 10.24 0.27 -16.81
C ALA A 271 11.14 -0.42 -17.86
N ALA A 272 11.59 -1.64 -17.61
CA ALA A 272 12.35 -2.44 -18.59
C ALA A 272 11.51 -2.81 -19.82
N HIS A 273 10.19 -2.88 -19.67
CA HIS A 273 9.21 -3.09 -20.76
C HIS A 273 8.67 -1.78 -21.34
N GLY A 274 9.26 -0.63 -21.01
CA GLY A 274 8.85 0.69 -21.53
C GLY A 274 7.59 1.27 -20.90
N MET A 275 7.04 0.65 -19.85
CA MET A 275 5.91 1.20 -19.09
C MET A 275 6.40 2.18 -18.02
N HIS A 276 5.99 3.44 -18.12
CA HIS A 276 6.40 4.52 -17.19
C HIS A 276 5.37 4.81 -16.10
N ALA A 277 4.13 4.37 -16.29
CA ALA A 277 3.05 4.55 -15.36
C ALA A 277 2.07 3.36 -15.45
N ILE A 278 1.59 2.90 -14.30
CA ILE A 278 0.59 1.84 -14.19
C ILE A 278 -0.65 2.43 -13.54
N VAL A 279 -1.83 2.21 -14.13
CA VAL A 279 -3.10 2.49 -13.45
C VAL A 279 -3.16 1.62 -12.20
N MET A 280 -3.48 2.24 -11.05
CA MET A 280 -3.74 1.53 -9.81
C MET A 280 -5.08 2.01 -9.24
N THR A 281 -6.09 1.15 -9.31
CA THR A 281 -7.42 1.45 -8.76
C THR A 281 -7.86 0.34 -7.82
N SER A 282 -8.77 0.63 -6.89
CA SER A 282 -9.26 -0.37 -5.92
C SER A 282 -9.80 -1.63 -6.61
N GLY A 283 -9.44 -2.82 -6.07
CA GLY A 283 -9.87 -4.13 -6.55
C GLY A 283 -11.30 -4.44 -6.08
N ASN A 284 -12.29 -3.95 -6.81
CA ASN A 284 -13.71 -4.13 -6.55
C ASN A 284 -14.52 -3.75 -7.80
N LEU A 285 -15.76 -4.19 -7.89
CA LEU A 285 -16.73 -3.53 -8.75
C LEU A 285 -17.03 -2.11 -8.26
N SER A 286 -17.49 -1.23 -9.16
CA SER A 286 -17.91 0.12 -8.75
C SER A 286 -18.96 0.01 -7.64
N GLU A 287 -18.78 0.83 -6.59
CA GLU A 287 -19.68 0.93 -5.44
C GLU A 287 -19.65 -0.25 -4.46
N GLU A 288 -18.79 -1.22 -4.66
CA GLU A 288 -18.52 -2.29 -3.69
C GLU A 288 -17.29 -1.96 -2.82
N PRO A 289 -17.12 -2.61 -1.66
CA PRO A 289 -15.89 -2.53 -0.88
C PRO A 289 -14.71 -3.14 -1.63
N ILE A 290 -13.49 -2.66 -1.33
CA ILE A 290 -12.26 -3.26 -1.86
C ILE A 290 -12.11 -4.70 -1.33
N GLU A 291 -11.69 -5.63 -2.19
CA GLU A 291 -11.44 -7.01 -1.79
C GLU A 291 -10.19 -7.13 -0.91
N THR A 292 -10.27 -8.03 0.09
CA THR A 292 -9.18 -8.28 1.05
C THR A 292 -8.88 -9.77 1.23
N ASP A 293 -9.82 -10.63 0.89
CA ASP A 293 -9.69 -12.07 0.95
C ASP A 293 -9.23 -12.65 -0.38
N ASP A 294 -8.29 -13.59 -0.37
CA ASP A 294 -7.67 -14.13 -1.58
C ASP A 294 -8.65 -14.98 -2.42
N VAL A 295 -9.54 -15.71 -1.76
CA VAL A 295 -10.55 -16.54 -2.44
C VAL A 295 -11.61 -15.66 -3.08
N LEU A 296 -12.14 -14.70 -2.32
CA LEU A 296 -13.13 -13.74 -2.84
C LEU A 296 -12.53 -12.84 -3.93
N ALA A 297 -11.27 -12.44 -3.80
CA ALA A 297 -10.59 -11.68 -4.85
C ALA A 297 -10.46 -12.50 -6.14
N TRP A 298 -10.16 -13.81 -6.05
CA TRP A 298 -10.17 -14.68 -7.21
C TRP A 298 -11.57 -14.77 -7.84
N GLU A 299 -12.58 -15.04 -7.05
CA GLU A 299 -13.96 -15.21 -7.52
C GLU A 299 -14.52 -13.91 -8.12
N HIS A 300 -14.38 -12.80 -7.41
CA HIS A 300 -15.01 -11.53 -7.78
C HIS A 300 -14.20 -10.72 -8.81
N LEU A 301 -12.88 -10.90 -8.90
CA LEU A 301 -12.05 -10.11 -9.81
C LEU A 301 -11.60 -10.93 -11.03
N VAL A 302 -11.17 -12.17 -10.85
CA VAL A 302 -10.61 -12.97 -11.96
C VAL A 302 -11.66 -13.87 -12.59
N ALA A 303 -12.32 -14.70 -11.80
CA ALA A 303 -13.39 -15.59 -12.33
C ALA A 303 -14.57 -14.80 -12.91
N ALA A 304 -14.87 -13.61 -12.33
CA ALA A 304 -15.84 -12.66 -12.89
C ALA A 304 -15.33 -11.87 -14.10
N SER A 305 -14.12 -12.18 -14.61
CA SER A 305 -13.51 -11.56 -15.80
C SER A 305 -13.28 -10.04 -15.68
N ILE A 306 -13.04 -9.51 -14.48
CA ILE A 306 -12.63 -8.12 -14.25
C ILE A 306 -11.12 -8.00 -14.46
N ALA A 307 -10.34 -8.95 -13.96
CA ALA A 307 -8.91 -9.09 -14.19
C ALA A 307 -8.59 -10.36 -14.96
N ASP A 308 -7.44 -10.41 -15.61
CA ASP A 308 -6.95 -11.56 -16.34
C ASP A 308 -6.08 -12.48 -15.48
N ALA A 309 -5.52 -11.93 -14.37
CA ALA A 309 -4.70 -12.67 -13.42
C ALA A 309 -4.75 -12.04 -12.04
N LEU A 310 -4.29 -12.80 -11.03
CA LEU A 310 -4.15 -12.38 -9.64
C LEU A 310 -2.70 -12.56 -9.19
N LEU A 311 -2.07 -11.43 -8.81
CA LEU A 311 -0.83 -11.38 -8.06
C LEU A 311 -1.17 -11.24 -6.58
N GLY A 312 -1.22 -12.35 -5.89
CA GLY A 312 -1.54 -12.46 -4.47
C GLY A 312 -0.30 -12.62 -3.59
N ASN A 313 -0.53 -12.90 -2.33
CA ASN A 313 0.48 -13.37 -1.39
C ASN A 313 -0.20 -14.09 -0.22
N ASP A 314 0.56 -14.88 0.52
CA ASP A 314 0.05 -15.72 1.61
C ASP A 314 -0.09 -14.99 2.97
N ARG A 315 0.22 -13.68 3.05
CA ARG A 315 -0.04 -12.86 4.24
C ARG A 315 -1.47 -12.32 4.22
N ALA A 316 -2.25 -12.59 5.27
CA ALA A 316 -3.62 -12.10 5.39
C ALA A 316 -3.68 -10.58 5.61
N ILE A 317 -4.66 -9.93 5.01
CA ILE A 317 -5.06 -8.54 5.31
C ILE A 317 -6.11 -8.60 6.42
N LEU A 318 -5.81 -8.02 7.58
CA LEU A 318 -6.72 -8.03 8.73
C LEU A 318 -7.61 -6.79 8.80
N SER A 319 -7.12 -5.66 8.29
CA SER A 319 -7.89 -4.42 8.24
C SER A 319 -8.02 -3.93 6.80
N ARG A 320 -9.27 -3.74 6.38
CA ARG A 320 -9.59 -3.21 5.05
C ARG A 320 -9.29 -1.72 4.98
N TYR A 321 -8.56 -1.29 3.93
CA TYR A 321 -8.18 0.10 3.75
C TYR A 321 -8.10 0.48 2.29
N ASP A 322 -8.70 1.62 1.95
CA ASP A 322 -8.46 2.29 0.66
C ASP A 322 -7.19 3.15 0.73
N ASP A 323 -6.65 3.54 -0.42
CA ASP A 323 -5.61 4.55 -0.49
C ASP A 323 -6.16 5.93 -0.10
N SER A 324 -5.36 6.68 0.64
CA SER A 324 -5.66 8.09 0.94
C SER A 324 -5.54 8.93 -0.33
N VAL A 325 -6.38 9.96 -0.41
CA VAL A 325 -6.36 10.94 -1.50
C VAL A 325 -6.25 12.32 -0.88
N VAL A 326 -5.29 13.10 -1.32
CA VAL A 326 -5.04 14.45 -0.84
C VAL A 326 -4.90 15.44 -1.99
N ARG A 327 -5.14 16.69 -1.68
CA ARG A 327 -4.93 17.84 -2.57
C ARG A 327 -4.22 18.94 -1.78
N VAL A 328 -3.41 19.73 -2.45
CA VAL A 328 -2.86 20.97 -1.89
C VAL A 328 -3.69 22.14 -2.40
N VAL A 329 -4.15 22.99 -1.49
CA VAL A 329 -4.92 24.20 -1.78
C VAL A 329 -4.31 25.35 -0.98
N ASP A 330 -3.83 26.38 -1.66
CA ASP A 330 -3.18 27.55 -1.07
C ASP A 330 -2.03 27.20 -0.09
N GLY A 331 -1.30 26.12 -0.38
CA GLY A 331 -0.19 25.60 0.43
C GLY A 331 -0.60 24.65 1.55
N ASP A 332 -1.89 24.49 1.82
CA ASP A 332 -2.42 23.59 2.84
C ASP A 332 -2.81 22.23 2.28
N VAL A 333 -2.53 21.16 3.03
CA VAL A 333 -2.91 19.80 2.68
C VAL A 333 -4.36 19.53 3.05
N MET A 334 -5.19 19.31 2.04
CA MET A 334 -6.60 18.98 2.21
C MET A 334 -6.83 17.48 1.92
N PRO A 335 -7.19 16.65 2.91
CA PRO A 335 -7.55 15.26 2.68
C PRO A 335 -8.93 15.17 2.03
N VAL A 336 -8.97 14.59 0.83
CA VAL A 336 -10.21 14.19 0.13
C VAL A 336 -10.69 12.84 0.67
N ARG A 337 -9.74 11.96 1.00
CA ARG A 337 -9.98 10.69 1.70
C ARG A 337 -8.81 10.45 2.67
N ARG A 338 -9.13 10.28 3.95
CA ARG A 338 -8.17 9.94 5.00
C ARG A 338 -8.27 8.46 5.31
N ALA A 339 -7.32 7.66 4.82
CA ALA A 339 -7.30 6.20 4.93
C ALA A 339 -5.86 5.70 5.12
N ARG A 340 -5.33 4.83 4.25
CA ARG A 340 -3.99 4.25 4.36
C ARG A 340 -2.91 5.32 4.60
N GLY A 341 -2.05 5.06 5.58
CA GLY A 341 -0.92 5.91 5.95
C GLY A 341 -1.27 7.08 6.88
N TYR A 342 -2.55 7.46 6.98
CA TYR A 342 -3.02 8.47 7.92
C TYR A 342 -3.82 7.88 9.09
N ALA A 343 -4.83 7.08 8.79
CA ALA A 343 -5.60 6.45 9.84
C ALA A 343 -4.91 5.10 10.23
N PRO A 344 -5.01 4.67 11.49
CA PRO A 344 -5.85 5.18 12.57
C PRO A 344 -5.19 6.27 13.45
N GLN A 345 -4.14 6.95 12.97
CA GLN A 345 -3.50 8.00 13.76
C GLN A 345 -4.52 9.07 14.17
N PRO A 346 -4.62 9.41 15.45
CA PRO A 346 -5.56 10.42 15.93
C PRO A 346 -5.19 11.81 15.42
N LEU A 347 -6.18 12.68 15.37
CA LEU A 347 -6.02 14.11 15.12
C LEU A 347 -6.13 14.85 16.45
N SER A 348 -5.12 15.68 16.79
CA SER A 348 -5.21 16.55 17.95
C SER A 348 -6.26 17.60 17.69
N LEU A 349 -7.19 17.76 18.62
CA LEU A 349 -8.20 18.79 18.61
C LEU A 349 -7.81 19.94 19.56
N PRO A 350 -8.29 21.17 19.33
CA PRO A 350 -8.22 22.21 20.34
C PRO A 350 -8.83 21.72 21.66
N ALA A 351 -8.36 22.20 22.79
CA ALA A 351 -8.91 21.84 24.08
C ALA A 351 -10.44 22.05 24.07
N LEU A 352 -11.17 20.99 24.26
CA LEU A 352 -12.64 21.04 24.37
C LEU A 352 -13.02 21.24 25.83
N ASP A 353 -14.12 21.96 26.06
CA ASP A 353 -14.68 22.12 27.40
C ASP A 353 -15.03 20.71 27.95
N SER A 354 -14.81 20.53 29.27
CA SER A 354 -15.14 19.26 29.96
C SER A 354 -16.62 18.88 29.87
N THR A 355 -17.47 19.82 29.46
CA THR A 355 -18.91 19.61 29.20
C THR A 355 -19.20 19.16 27.77
N THR A 356 -18.21 19.17 26.88
CA THR A 356 -18.40 18.77 25.50
C THR A 356 -18.63 17.25 25.43
N PRO A 357 -19.78 16.80 24.89
CA PRO A 357 -20.08 15.38 24.80
C PRO A 357 -19.10 14.68 23.85
N CYS A 358 -18.87 13.39 24.08
CA CYS A 358 -18.16 12.56 23.13
C CYS A 358 -18.86 12.57 21.76
N VAL A 359 -18.13 12.90 20.70
CA VAL A 359 -18.67 13.03 19.34
C VAL A 359 -18.24 11.85 18.49
N LEU A 360 -19.21 11.12 17.95
CA LEU A 360 -19.00 10.11 16.91
C LEU A 360 -19.32 10.74 15.56
N THR A 361 -18.36 10.73 14.66
CA THR A 361 -18.54 11.14 13.27
C THR A 361 -18.50 9.94 12.34
N CYS A 362 -19.38 9.90 11.36
CA CYS A 362 -19.42 8.87 10.33
C CYS A 362 -19.40 9.54 8.96
N GLY A 363 -18.53 9.09 8.07
CA GLY A 363 -18.54 9.50 6.67
C GLY A 363 -19.73 8.86 5.91
N PRO A 364 -20.08 9.37 4.75
CA PRO A 364 -21.16 8.81 3.92
C PRO A 364 -20.71 7.57 3.15
N GLN A 365 -21.58 6.58 3.05
CA GLN A 365 -21.46 5.39 2.17
C GLN A 365 -20.24 4.48 2.40
N GLN A 366 -19.89 3.66 1.39
CA GLN A 366 -19.00 2.50 1.45
C GLN A 366 -17.52 2.78 1.80
N LYS A 367 -17.06 4.01 1.61
CA LYS A 367 -15.69 4.43 1.95
C LYS A 367 -15.67 5.39 3.13
N ALA A 368 -16.67 5.24 3.99
CA ALA A 368 -16.79 6.04 5.20
C ALA A 368 -15.65 5.74 6.16
N THR A 369 -15.06 6.78 6.69
CA THR A 369 -14.23 6.72 7.88
C THR A 369 -15.08 7.08 9.09
N ILE A 370 -14.80 6.46 10.23
CA ILE A 370 -15.44 6.74 11.51
C ILE A 370 -14.38 7.40 12.38
N ALA A 371 -14.73 8.48 13.05
CA ALA A 371 -13.89 9.09 14.07
C ALA A 371 -14.70 9.29 15.37
N LEU A 372 -14.03 9.06 16.49
CA LEU A 372 -14.59 9.21 17.81
C LEU A 372 -13.68 10.13 18.62
N THR A 373 -14.24 11.20 19.22
CA THR A 373 -13.46 12.02 20.14
C THR A 373 -13.15 11.25 21.40
N ARG A 374 -11.91 11.32 21.85
CA ARG A 374 -11.44 10.72 23.09
C ARG A 374 -10.66 11.77 23.89
N THR A 375 -11.01 11.92 25.14
CA THR A 375 -10.25 12.76 26.07
C THR A 375 -9.44 11.86 27.01
N ASP A 376 -8.14 12.10 27.11
CA ASP A 376 -7.27 11.38 28.03
C ASP A 376 -7.39 11.87 29.46
N SER A 377 -6.64 11.24 30.39
CA SER A 377 -6.62 11.61 31.81
C SER A 377 -6.08 13.01 32.07
N ASP A 378 -5.33 13.57 31.14
CA ASP A 378 -4.70 14.88 31.24
C ASP A 378 -5.54 15.99 30.58
N GLY A 379 -6.72 15.62 30.06
CA GLY A 379 -7.68 16.54 29.45
C GLY A 379 -7.41 16.87 27.97
N HIS A 380 -6.46 16.17 27.31
CA HIS A 380 -6.26 16.31 25.88
C HIS A 380 -7.31 15.54 25.10
N THR A 381 -7.92 16.19 24.12
CA THR A 381 -8.90 15.57 23.24
C THR A 381 -8.30 15.28 21.86
N THR A 382 -8.50 14.07 21.36
CA THR A 382 -8.07 13.63 20.04
C THR A 382 -9.23 13.07 19.24
#